data_1f1cfe6dec80f63ed39042056a60be08
#
_entry.id   1f1cfe6dec80f63ed39042056a60be08
#
_cell.length_a   1.000
_cell.length_b   1.000
_cell.length_c   1.000
_cell.angle_alpha   90.00
_cell.angle_beta   90.00
_cell.angle_gamma   90.00
#
_symmetry.space_group_name_H-M   'P 1'
#
loop_
_entity.id
_entity.type
_entity.pdbx_description
1 polymer ?
#
loop_
_entity_poly.entity_id
_entity_poly.type
_entity_poly.pdbx_seq_one_letter_code
_entity_poly.pdbx_strand_id
1 'polypeptide(L)'
;MKTSLGIWAMGPMVTRFVPGGYQPERAGESTVQRVRRAVEGLGELMDDYEFHYPQELSAENLDDVRAALDGHGIYCLATGLHLDPIFGKGGLSAPDDGVRAEALARTLEAVDFAGHIGAHFIIWPGIEGYNYPFQTRYAESWARFIDGVGQAAQRCKEHGISLFLEHKNSEPAMKILMRNIGMTLFVIRELRDGGHDNVKVNMDWQHLLMNGENL
;
A
#
# COMPACT_ATOMS: atom_id res chain seq x y z
N MET A 1 14.74 -2.68 -17.42
CA MET A 1 14.11 -2.41 -16.11
C MET A 1 12.77 -1.80 -16.42
N LYS A 2 11.70 -2.28 -15.80
CA LYS A 2 10.38 -1.65 -15.94
C LYS A 2 10.22 -0.51 -14.94
N THR A 3 9.44 0.49 -15.31
CA THR A 3 9.12 1.67 -14.51
C THR A 3 7.63 1.68 -14.18
N SER A 4 7.25 2.11 -12.98
CA SER A 4 5.85 2.28 -12.56
C SER A 4 5.67 3.57 -11.77
N LEU A 5 4.50 4.19 -11.89
CA LEU A 5 4.15 5.42 -11.20
C LEU A 5 2.90 5.21 -10.32
N GLY A 6 3.03 5.50 -9.03
CA GLY A 6 1.89 5.64 -8.15
C GLY A 6 1.08 6.90 -8.49
N ILE A 7 -0.17 6.72 -8.92
CA ILE A 7 -0.99 7.83 -9.43
C ILE A 7 -1.26 8.90 -8.35
N TRP A 8 -1.18 8.53 -7.08
CA TRP A 8 -1.30 9.47 -5.95
C TRP A 8 -0.22 10.55 -5.95
N ALA A 9 0.98 10.27 -6.50
CA ALA A 9 2.05 11.26 -6.62
C ALA A 9 1.68 12.43 -7.55
N MET A 10 0.69 12.26 -8.40
CA MET A 10 0.20 13.28 -9.34
C MET A 10 -0.95 14.12 -8.76
N GLY A 11 -1.32 13.91 -7.49
CA GLY A 11 -2.37 14.65 -6.80
C GLY A 11 -1.97 16.07 -6.40
N PRO A 12 -2.82 16.78 -5.62
CA PRO A 12 -2.58 18.16 -5.21
C PRO A 12 -1.43 18.33 -4.19
N MET A 13 -0.80 17.23 -3.75
CA MET A 13 0.32 17.22 -2.79
C MET A 13 -0.01 17.96 -1.48
N VAL A 14 -1.08 17.55 -0.84
CA VAL A 14 -1.53 18.10 0.46
C VAL A 14 -0.54 17.74 1.57
N THR A 15 -0.16 18.70 2.38
CA THR A 15 0.65 18.48 3.57
C THR A 15 0.06 19.20 4.78
N ARG A 16 0.54 18.90 5.99
CA ARG A 16 0.15 19.64 7.20
C ARG A 16 0.50 21.14 7.17
N PHE A 17 1.50 21.51 6.36
CA PHE A 17 1.94 22.91 6.21
C PHE A 17 1.16 23.64 5.11
N VAL A 18 0.70 22.92 4.10
CA VAL A 18 -0.09 23.44 2.98
C VAL A 18 -1.34 22.56 2.82
N PRO A 19 -2.38 22.78 3.64
CA PRO A 19 -3.60 21.96 3.63
C PRO A 19 -4.35 21.97 2.29
N GLY A 20 -4.21 23.04 1.50
CA GLY A 20 -4.76 23.11 0.13
C GLY A 20 -3.92 22.40 -0.92
N GLY A 21 -2.75 21.88 -0.53
CA GLY A 21 -1.77 21.28 -1.45
C GLY A 21 -0.91 22.29 -2.18
N TYR A 22 0.23 21.83 -2.70
CA TYR A 22 1.13 22.65 -3.54
C TYR A 22 0.60 22.83 -4.97
N GLN A 23 -0.40 22.04 -5.38
CA GLN A 23 -1.09 22.12 -6.65
C GLN A 23 -2.61 22.18 -6.43
N PRO A 24 -3.14 23.25 -5.82
CA PRO A 24 -4.56 23.32 -5.43
C PRO A 24 -5.50 23.26 -6.63
N GLU A 25 -5.05 23.63 -7.81
CA GLU A 25 -5.81 23.50 -9.07
C GLU A 25 -6.11 22.04 -9.44
N ARG A 26 -5.42 21.08 -8.82
CA ARG A 26 -5.63 19.64 -9.01
C ARG A 26 -6.63 19.01 -8.03
N ALA A 27 -7.13 19.76 -7.05
CA ALA A 27 -7.97 19.24 -5.98
C ALA A 27 -9.29 18.58 -6.45
N GLY A 28 -9.82 19.01 -7.59
CA GLY A 28 -11.03 18.44 -8.20
C GLY A 28 -10.78 17.42 -9.30
N GLU A 29 -9.53 17.06 -9.56
CA GLU A 29 -9.17 16.13 -10.62
C GLU A 29 -9.58 14.70 -10.28
N SER A 30 -10.39 14.06 -11.17
CA SER A 30 -10.72 12.65 -11.03
C SER A 30 -9.50 11.75 -11.30
N THR A 31 -9.56 10.49 -10.86
CA THR A 31 -8.49 9.52 -11.17
C THR A 31 -8.26 9.39 -12.67
N VAL A 32 -9.31 9.32 -13.47
CA VAL A 32 -9.21 9.20 -14.93
C VAL A 32 -8.50 10.42 -15.55
N GLN A 33 -8.84 11.64 -15.10
CA GLN A 33 -8.16 12.86 -15.56
C GLN A 33 -6.69 12.88 -15.19
N ARG A 34 -6.37 12.45 -13.94
CA ARG A 34 -5.01 12.34 -13.45
C ARG A 34 -4.18 11.34 -14.24
N VAL A 35 -4.77 10.17 -14.56
CA VAL A 35 -4.12 9.15 -15.40
C VAL A 35 -3.83 9.71 -16.80
N ARG A 36 -4.81 10.33 -17.46
CA ARG A 36 -4.59 10.93 -18.79
C ARG A 36 -3.43 11.93 -18.77
N ARG A 37 -3.43 12.84 -17.80
CA ARG A 37 -2.37 13.83 -17.65
C ARG A 37 -1.01 13.19 -17.41
N ALA A 38 -0.96 12.11 -16.60
CA ALA A 38 0.28 11.38 -16.34
C ALA A 38 0.79 10.68 -17.61
N VAL A 39 -0.09 10.02 -18.36
CA VAL A 39 0.26 9.35 -19.62
C VAL A 39 0.68 10.37 -20.68
N GLU A 40 -0.05 11.47 -20.86
CA GLU A 40 0.31 12.54 -21.79
C GLU A 40 1.66 13.19 -21.46
N GLY A 41 1.97 13.35 -20.16
CA GLY A 41 3.20 14.02 -19.73
C GLY A 41 4.44 13.12 -19.69
N LEU A 42 4.29 11.85 -19.39
CA LEU A 42 5.39 10.91 -19.17
C LEU A 42 5.60 9.95 -20.35
N GLY A 43 4.53 9.63 -21.09
CA GLY A 43 4.61 8.77 -22.26
C GLY A 43 5.35 7.45 -21.99
N GLU A 44 6.25 7.11 -22.89
CA GLU A 44 7.05 5.86 -22.82
C GLU A 44 8.06 5.79 -21.65
N LEU A 45 8.17 6.84 -20.82
CA LEU A 45 9.01 6.79 -19.61
C LEU A 45 8.44 5.87 -18.53
N MET A 46 7.12 5.62 -18.58
CA MET A 46 6.42 4.71 -17.66
C MET A 46 5.92 3.47 -18.42
N ASP A 47 6.20 2.30 -17.89
CA ASP A 47 5.62 1.06 -18.39
C ASP A 47 4.24 0.81 -17.77
N ASP A 48 4.11 1.05 -16.47
CA ASP A 48 2.95 0.67 -15.67
C ASP A 48 2.55 1.80 -14.69
N TYR A 49 1.36 1.66 -14.09
CA TYR A 49 0.84 2.57 -13.06
C TYR A 49 0.33 1.80 -11.84
N GLU A 50 0.25 2.49 -10.70
CA GLU A 50 -0.17 1.92 -9.41
C GLU A 50 -1.28 2.75 -8.79
N PHE A 51 -2.19 2.11 -8.03
CA PHE A 51 -3.40 2.74 -7.51
C PHE A 51 -3.72 2.28 -6.09
N HIS A 52 -4.42 3.13 -5.33
CA HIS A 52 -5.10 2.73 -4.11
C HIS A 52 -6.51 2.19 -4.42
N TYR A 53 -6.82 1.03 -3.87
CA TYR A 53 -8.16 0.44 -3.91
C TYR A 53 -8.92 0.76 -2.61
N PRO A 54 -10.18 1.13 -2.66
CA PRO A 54 -11.01 1.43 -3.84
C PRO A 54 -10.96 2.91 -4.26
N GLN A 55 -10.18 3.76 -3.59
CA GLN A 55 -10.27 5.22 -3.70
C GLN A 55 -9.86 5.76 -5.07
N GLU A 56 -8.87 5.15 -5.70
CA GLU A 56 -8.36 5.58 -7.01
C GLU A 56 -8.78 4.63 -8.13
N LEU A 57 -8.83 3.33 -7.83
CA LEU A 57 -9.26 2.31 -8.79
C LEU A 57 -10.22 1.32 -8.11
N SER A 58 -11.34 1.09 -8.74
CA SER A 58 -12.36 0.11 -8.34
C SER A 58 -13.03 -0.48 -9.57
N ALA A 59 -13.96 -1.43 -9.37
CA ALA A 59 -14.76 -1.97 -10.47
C ALA A 59 -15.59 -0.91 -11.20
N GLU A 60 -15.94 0.19 -10.52
CA GLU A 60 -16.79 1.25 -11.05
C GLU A 60 -16.10 2.09 -12.12
N ASN A 61 -14.77 2.28 -12.03
CA ASN A 61 -14.00 3.14 -12.93
C ASN A 61 -12.92 2.39 -13.72
N LEU A 62 -12.82 1.07 -13.59
CA LEU A 62 -11.77 0.25 -14.21
C LEU A 62 -11.65 0.45 -15.72
N ASP A 63 -12.78 0.42 -16.42
CA ASP A 63 -12.79 0.54 -17.88
C ASP A 63 -12.35 1.94 -18.34
N ASP A 64 -12.80 2.99 -17.63
CA ASP A 64 -12.40 4.37 -17.92
C ASP A 64 -10.90 4.60 -17.61
N VAL A 65 -10.40 4.01 -16.54
CA VAL A 65 -8.96 4.07 -16.20
C VAL A 65 -8.14 3.31 -17.23
N ARG A 66 -8.56 2.11 -17.64
CA ARG A 66 -7.89 1.35 -18.71
C ARG A 66 -7.84 2.11 -20.03
N ALA A 67 -8.95 2.76 -20.41
CA ALA A 67 -8.98 3.60 -21.58
C ALA A 67 -8.03 4.82 -21.46
N ALA A 68 -7.90 5.39 -20.26
CA ALA A 68 -6.99 6.52 -20.01
C ALA A 68 -5.51 6.10 -19.94
N LEU A 69 -5.21 4.84 -19.61
CA LEU A 69 -3.86 4.29 -19.59
C LEU A 69 -3.27 4.09 -21.00
N ASP A 70 -4.07 4.09 -22.02
CA ASP A 70 -3.65 4.06 -23.44
C ASP A 70 -2.59 2.96 -23.75
N GLY A 71 -2.80 1.76 -23.21
CA GLY A 71 -1.93 0.61 -23.41
C GLY A 71 -0.89 0.36 -22.31
N HIS A 72 -0.72 1.28 -21.38
CA HIS A 72 0.11 1.05 -20.19
C HIS A 72 -0.55 0.06 -19.22
N GLY A 73 0.27 -0.65 -18.43
CA GLY A 73 -0.20 -1.66 -17.48
C GLY A 73 -0.64 -1.08 -16.12
N ILE A 74 -1.29 -1.94 -15.33
CA ILE A 74 -1.52 -1.72 -13.90
C ILE A 74 -0.60 -2.70 -13.15
N TYR A 75 0.44 -2.16 -12.51
CA TYR A 75 1.46 -2.99 -11.86
C TYR A 75 1.02 -3.47 -10.49
N CYS A 76 0.55 -2.58 -9.64
CA CYS A 76 0.27 -2.88 -8.24
C CYS A 76 -0.95 -2.11 -7.71
N LEU A 77 -1.67 -2.74 -6.78
CA LEU A 77 -2.70 -2.09 -5.97
C LEU A 77 -2.30 -2.08 -4.50
N ALA A 78 -2.67 -1.02 -3.80
CA ALA A 78 -2.56 -0.90 -2.34
C ALA A 78 -3.92 -0.63 -1.72
N THR A 79 -4.17 -1.09 -0.48
CA THR A 79 -5.35 -0.65 0.27
C THR A 79 -5.10 0.69 0.95
N GLY A 80 -6.12 1.55 0.95
CA GLY A 80 -6.11 2.82 1.65
C GLY A 80 -6.56 2.73 3.11
N LEU A 81 -6.23 1.70 3.88
CA LEU A 81 -6.68 1.54 5.28
C LEU A 81 -6.31 2.76 6.14
N HIS A 82 -5.13 3.35 5.89
CA HIS A 82 -4.66 4.53 6.62
C HIS A 82 -5.50 5.79 6.43
N LEU A 83 -6.42 5.80 5.48
CA LEU A 83 -7.34 6.90 5.23
C LEU A 83 -8.61 6.85 6.11
N ASP A 84 -8.85 5.71 6.78
CA ASP A 84 -10.02 5.54 7.63
C ASP A 84 -9.62 5.64 9.11
N PRO A 85 -10.19 6.60 9.88
CA PRO A 85 -9.87 6.80 11.29
C PRO A 85 -10.10 5.57 12.20
N ILE A 86 -10.94 4.61 11.81
CA ILE A 86 -11.18 3.40 12.61
C ILE A 86 -9.89 2.59 12.79
N PHE A 87 -8.95 2.67 11.83
CA PHE A 87 -7.66 1.99 11.88
C PHE A 87 -6.55 2.81 12.57
N GLY A 88 -6.89 3.89 13.24
CA GLY A 88 -5.89 4.75 13.91
C GLY A 88 -5.02 4.04 14.94
N LYS A 89 -5.47 2.88 15.46
CA LYS A 89 -4.73 2.02 16.40
C LYS A 89 -4.14 0.76 15.75
N GLY A 90 -4.08 0.69 14.44
CA GLY A 90 -3.68 -0.45 13.64
C GLY A 90 -4.84 -1.02 12.84
N GLY A 91 -4.52 -1.69 11.75
CA GLY A 91 -5.44 -2.46 10.93
C GLY A 91 -5.29 -3.96 11.19
N LEU A 92 -4.39 -4.63 10.47
CA LEU A 92 -4.11 -6.06 10.63
C LEU A 92 -3.55 -6.41 12.03
N SER A 93 -2.86 -5.47 12.67
CA SER A 93 -2.32 -5.60 14.02
C SER A 93 -3.24 -5.05 15.11
N ALA A 94 -4.44 -4.59 14.77
CA ALA A 94 -5.35 -3.94 15.71
C ALA A 94 -5.60 -4.80 16.96
N PRO A 95 -5.60 -4.19 18.17
CA PRO A 95 -5.92 -4.91 19.39
C PRO A 95 -7.40 -5.29 19.51
N ASP A 96 -8.28 -4.55 18.84
CA ASP A 96 -9.71 -4.83 18.75
C ASP A 96 -9.98 -5.84 17.64
N ASP A 97 -10.67 -6.93 17.96
CA ASP A 97 -10.92 -8.01 17.02
C ASP A 97 -11.88 -7.60 15.89
N GLY A 98 -12.85 -6.72 16.16
CA GLY A 98 -13.76 -6.21 15.13
C GLY A 98 -13.05 -5.32 14.13
N VAL A 99 -12.21 -4.41 14.61
CA VAL A 99 -11.36 -3.53 13.75
C VAL A 99 -10.41 -4.38 12.90
N ARG A 100 -9.78 -5.39 13.50
CA ARG A 100 -8.90 -6.30 12.79
C ARG A 100 -9.63 -7.11 11.71
N ALA A 101 -10.82 -7.64 12.03
CA ALA A 101 -11.62 -8.37 11.07
C ALA A 101 -12.01 -7.50 9.86
N GLU A 102 -12.40 -6.26 10.10
CA GLU A 102 -12.70 -5.28 9.05
C GLU A 102 -11.49 -4.96 8.18
N ALA A 103 -10.31 -4.74 8.81
CA ALA A 103 -9.07 -4.49 8.07
C ALA A 103 -8.71 -5.68 7.18
N LEU A 104 -8.83 -6.90 7.70
CA LEU A 104 -8.56 -8.12 6.95
C LEU A 104 -9.56 -8.29 5.80
N ALA A 105 -10.85 -8.08 6.04
CA ALA A 105 -11.87 -8.17 5.00
C ALA A 105 -11.60 -7.22 3.84
N ARG A 106 -11.32 -5.94 4.12
CA ARG A 106 -10.98 -4.95 3.08
C ARG A 106 -9.68 -5.29 2.36
N THR A 107 -8.69 -5.83 3.09
CA THR A 107 -7.42 -6.24 2.47
C THR A 107 -7.65 -7.41 1.49
N LEU A 108 -8.42 -8.43 1.90
CA LEU A 108 -8.70 -9.58 1.04
C LEU A 108 -9.57 -9.19 -0.17
N GLU A 109 -10.55 -8.31 -0.01
CA GLU A 109 -11.34 -7.76 -1.12
C GLU A 109 -10.44 -7.05 -2.14
N ALA A 110 -9.49 -6.22 -1.67
CA ALA A 110 -8.54 -5.54 -2.55
C ALA A 110 -7.58 -6.51 -3.26
N VAL A 111 -7.15 -7.59 -2.59
CA VAL A 111 -6.35 -8.67 -3.19
C VAL A 111 -7.16 -9.39 -4.28
N ASP A 112 -8.43 -9.69 -4.02
CA ASP A 112 -9.31 -10.34 -5.01
C ASP A 112 -9.48 -9.46 -6.25
N PHE A 113 -9.67 -8.16 -6.06
CA PHE A 113 -9.75 -7.22 -7.17
C PHE A 113 -8.41 -7.12 -7.94
N ALA A 114 -7.27 -7.03 -7.22
CA ALA A 114 -5.94 -7.05 -7.84
C ALA A 114 -5.73 -8.31 -8.69
N GLY A 115 -6.06 -9.48 -8.13
CA GLY A 115 -5.98 -10.76 -8.83
C GLY A 115 -6.87 -10.81 -10.08
N HIS A 116 -8.09 -10.27 -9.99
CA HIS A 116 -9.02 -10.21 -11.11
C HIS A 116 -8.48 -9.40 -12.29
N ILE A 117 -7.77 -8.31 -12.03
CA ILE A 117 -7.20 -7.44 -13.07
C ILE A 117 -5.77 -7.81 -13.46
N GLY A 118 -5.15 -8.80 -12.80
CA GLY A 118 -3.79 -9.26 -13.07
C GLY A 118 -2.69 -8.36 -12.47
N ALA A 119 -3.04 -7.47 -11.55
CA ALA A 119 -2.09 -6.62 -10.84
C ALA A 119 -1.50 -7.33 -9.61
N HIS A 120 -0.31 -6.93 -9.19
CA HIS A 120 0.25 -7.32 -7.90
C HIS A 120 -0.38 -6.53 -6.75
N PHE A 121 -0.07 -6.89 -5.52
CA PHE A 121 -0.62 -6.23 -4.34
C PHE A 121 0.48 -5.76 -3.38
N ILE A 122 0.29 -4.59 -2.77
CA ILE A 122 1.22 -4.02 -1.81
C ILE A 122 0.52 -3.75 -0.48
N ILE A 123 1.17 -4.13 0.63
CA ILE A 123 0.79 -3.70 1.97
C ILE A 123 1.80 -2.64 2.44
N TRP A 124 1.29 -1.41 2.60
CA TRP A 124 1.98 -0.31 3.25
C TRP A 124 1.51 -0.21 4.71
N PRO A 125 2.38 -0.48 5.71
CA PRO A 125 1.96 -0.66 7.10
C PRO A 125 1.92 0.64 7.90
N GLY A 126 1.64 1.76 7.29
CA GLY A 126 1.70 3.08 7.92
C GLY A 126 0.81 3.27 9.15
N ILE A 127 -0.19 2.41 9.34
CA ILE A 127 -1.09 2.40 10.50
C ILE A 127 -0.74 1.33 11.53
N GLU A 128 0.20 0.42 11.23
CA GLU A 128 0.47 -0.74 12.06
C GLU A 128 1.41 -0.41 13.24
N GLY A 129 1.03 -0.83 14.44
CA GLY A 129 1.72 -0.52 15.69
C GLY A 129 1.38 0.87 16.24
N TYR A 130 2.11 1.26 17.31
CA TYR A 130 1.93 2.51 18.02
C TYR A 130 3.15 3.42 17.89
N ASN A 131 2.94 4.74 18.04
CA ASN A 131 4.00 5.74 17.96
C ASN A 131 4.93 5.72 19.18
N TYR A 132 4.40 5.32 20.33
CA TYR A 132 5.13 5.35 21.59
C TYR A 132 5.31 3.95 22.15
N PRO A 133 6.49 3.61 22.68
CA PRO A 133 6.71 2.34 23.35
C PRO A 133 5.72 2.11 24.50
N PHE A 134 5.45 0.85 24.80
CA PHE A 134 4.60 0.39 25.91
C PHE A 134 3.11 0.76 25.86
N GLN A 135 2.63 1.27 24.73
CA GLN A 135 1.20 1.58 24.53
C GLN A 135 0.38 0.43 23.94
N THR A 136 1.04 -0.66 23.55
CA THR A 136 0.38 -1.86 23.05
C THR A 136 1.14 -3.11 23.46
N ARG A 137 0.50 -4.26 23.33
CA ARG A 137 1.15 -5.58 23.50
C ARG A 137 1.84 -5.97 22.20
N TYR A 138 3.09 -5.55 22.02
CA TYR A 138 3.79 -5.70 20.75
C TYR A 138 3.91 -7.14 20.26
N ALA A 139 4.10 -8.12 21.14
CA ALA A 139 4.14 -9.53 20.74
C ALA A 139 2.81 -10.01 20.15
N GLU A 140 1.68 -9.57 20.74
CA GLU A 140 0.35 -9.89 20.23
C GLU A 140 0.08 -9.14 18.92
N SER A 141 0.40 -7.85 18.85
CA SER A 141 0.25 -7.06 17.62
C SER A 141 1.10 -7.63 16.47
N TRP A 142 2.31 -8.07 16.78
CA TRP A 142 3.19 -8.72 15.81
C TRP A 142 2.58 -10.03 15.29
N ALA A 143 2.13 -10.92 16.19
CA ALA A 143 1.49 -12.17 15.80
C ALA A 143 0.25 -11.94 14.93
N ARG A 144 -0.60 -10.97 15.30
CA ARG A 144 -1.77 -10.57 14.53
C ARG A 144 -1.41 -10.02 13.14
N PHE A 145 -0.35 -9.21 13.07
CA PHE A 145 0.13 -8.66 11.81
C PHE A 145 0.65 -9.75 10.89
N ILE A 146 1.52 -10.65 11.38
CA ILE A 146 2.04 -11.79 10.62
C ILE A 146 0.90 -12.68 10.11
N ASP A 147 -0.08 -13.00 10.96
CA ASP A 147 -1.24 -13.80 10.55
C ASP A 147 -2.07 -13.08 9.46
N GLY A 148 -2.36 -11.79 9.62
CA GLY A 148 -3.11 -11.03 8.63
C GLY A 148 -2.39 -10.92 7.29
N VAL A 149 -1.08 -10.65 7.30
CA VAL A 149 -0.26 -10.63 6.09
C VAL A 149 -0.16 -12.01 5.47
N GLY A 150 -0.07 -13.07 6.27
CA GLY A 150 -0.08 -14.46 5.80
C GLY A 150 -1.37 -14.81 5.04
N GLN A 151 -2.53 -14.39 5.55
CA GLN A 151 -3.82 -14.59 4.87
C GLN A 151 -3.86 -13.82 3.54
N ALA A 152 -3.40 -12.59 3.50
CA ALA A 152 -3.29 -11.81 2.27
C ALA A 152 -2.31 -12.48 1.26
N ALA A 153 -1.16 -12.97 1.74
CA ALA A 153 -0.19 -13.67 0.91
C ALA A 153 -0.76 -14.97 0.32
N GLN A 154 -1.50 -15.72 1.11
CA GLN A 154 -2.19 -16.92 0.63
C GLN A 154 -3.20 -16.57 -0.47
N ARG A 155 -4.01 -15.53 -0.27
CA ARG A 155 -5.00 -15.08 -1.26
C ARG A 155 -4.29 -14.56 -2.54
N CYS A 156 -3.18 -13.84 -2.42
CA CYS A 156 -2.36 -13.45 -3.57
C CYS A 156 -1.84 -14.68 -4.34
N LYS A 157 -1.41 -15.73 -3.62
CA LYS A 157 -0.93 -16.98 -4.22
C LYS A 157 -2.02 -17.71 -5.01
N GLU A 158 -3.25 -17.71 -4.51
CA GLU A 158 -4.42 -18.29 -5.20
C GLU A 158 -4.71 -17.57 -6.53
N HIS A 159 -4.46 -16.27 -6.59
CA HIS A 159 -4.57 -15.47 -7.82
C HIS A 159 -3.31 -15.48 -8.70
N GLY A 160 -2.23 -16.12 -8.27
CA GLY A 160 -0.96 -16.15 -9.02
C GLY A 160 -0.20 -14.80 -9.02
N ILE A 161 -0.50 -13.91 -8.08
CA ILE A 161 0.14 -12.60 -7.94
C ILE A 161 1.10 -12.55 -6.75
N SER A 162 2.02 -11.59 -6.76
CA SER A 162 2.95 -11.33 -5.65
C SER A 162 2.34 -10.35 -4.64
N LEU A 163 2.68 -10.56 -3.36
CA LEU A 163 2.48 -9.58 -2.30
C LEU A 163 3.80 -8.84 -2.04
N PHE A 164 3.77 -7.52 -2.07
CA PHE A 164 4.89 -6.68 -1.67
C PHE A 164 4.66 -6.09 -0.28
N LEU A 165 5.71 -6.04 0.53
CA LEU A 165 5.70 -5.36 1.83
C LEU A 165 6.62 -4.14 1.75
N GLU A 166 6.08 -2.99 2.12
CA GLU A 166 6.79 -1.73 2.19
C GLU A 166 7.02 -1.35 3.64
N HIS A 167 8.26 -1.01 4.02
CA HIS A 167 8.56 -0.50 5.36
C HIS A 167 8.17 0.97 5.49
N LYS A 168 7.88 1.40 6.73
CA LYS A 168 7.46 2.78 7.01
C LYS A 168 7.87 3.22 8.40
N ASN A 169 8.59 4.33 8.50
CA ASN A 169 9.03 4.90 9.78
C ASN A 169 8.49 6.30 10.10
N SER A 170 7.93 6.98 9.12
CA SER A 170 7.45 8.36 9.25
C SER A 170 6.04 8.51 8.68
N GLU A 171 5.43 9.66 8.70
CA GLU A 171 4.09 9.99 8.21
C GLU A 171 3.12 8.78 7.99
N PRO A 172 1.90 8.87 8.49
CA PRO A 172 1.34 9.97 9.29
C PRO A 172 1.95 10.09 10.68
N ALA A 173 2.60 9.03 11.18
CA ALA A 173 3.37 9.05 12.42
C ALA A 173 4.27 7.83 12.47
N MET A 174 5.36 7.91 13.20
CA MET A 174 6.28 6.79 13.37
C MET A 174 5.57 5.62 14.05
N LYS A 175 5.50 4.48 13.37
CA LYS A 175 4.96 3.23 13.88
C LYS A 175 6.09 2.26 14.18
N ILE A 176 5.85 1.31 15.08
CA ILE A 176 6.92 0.42 15.56
C ILE A 176 6.98 -0.86 14.72
N LEU A 177 5.83 -1.40 14.30
CA LEU A 177 5.81 -2.60 13.48
C LEU A 177 6.29 -2.30 12.07
N MET A 178 7.23 -3.13 11.59
CA MET A 178 7.82 -3.10 10.25
C MET A 178 8.31 -1.71 9.79
N ARG A 179 9.02 -1.02 10.67
CA ARG A 179 9.46 0.36 10.45
C ARG A 179 10.74 0.51 9.63
N ASN A 180 11.48 -0.56 9.36
CA ASN A 180 12.74 -0.54 8.63
C ASN A 180 12.91 -1.78 7.78
N ILE A 181 13.92 -1.76 6.88
CA ILE A 181 14.15 -2.87 5.95
C ILE A 181 14.49 -4.17 6.67
N GLY A 182 15.23 -4.11 7.77
CA GLY A 182 15.58 -5.30 8.55
C GLY A 182 14.34 -5.99 9.12
N MET A 183 13.39 -5.23 9.66
CA MET A 183 12.11 -5.77 10.13
C MET A 183 11.27 -6.34 8.98
N THR A 184 11.26 -5.68 7.83
CA THR A 184 10.54 -6.17 6.63
C THR A 184 11.10 -7.51 6.16
N LEU A 185 12.42 -7.63 6.08
CA LEU A 185 13.07 -8.89 5.70
C LEU A 185 12.83 -9.99 6.73
N PHE A 186 12.74 -9.65 8.01
CA PHE A 186 12.39 -10.59 9.06
C PHE A 186 10.94 -11.10 8.91
N VAL A 187 9.98 -10.19 8.67
CA VAL A 187 8.58 -10.56 8.36
C VAL A 187 8.51 -11.48 7.15
N ILE A 188 9.19 -11.14 6.06
CA ILE A 188 9.21 -11.96 4.84
C ILE A 188 9.78 -13.35 5.12
N ARG A 189 10.81 -13.45 5.96
CA ARG A 189 11.38 -14.73 6.36
C ARG A 189 10.37 -15.57 7.15
N GLU A 190 9.73 -15.01 8.18
CA GLU A 190 8.69 -15.70 8.94
C GLU A 190 7.55 -16.20 8.05
N LEU A 191 7.10 -15.36 7.12
CA LEU A 191 6.06 -15.73 6.17
C LEU A 191 6.51 -16.85 5.21
N ARG A 192 7.75 -16.80 4.74
CA ARG A 192 8.32 -17.84 3.87
C ARG A 192 8.47 -19.17 4.61
N ASP A 193 8.91 -19.15 5.87
CA ASP A 193 8.99 -20.34 6.72
C ASP A 193 7.57 -20.93 6.97
N GLY A 194 6.53 -20.08 6.94
CA GLY A 194 5.11 -20.46 6.95
C GLY A 194 4.54 -20.90 5.59
N GLY A 195 5.35 -20.95 4.51
CA GLY A 195 4.93 -21.44 3.18
C GLY A 195 4.49 -20.34 2.20
N HIS A 196 4.66 -19.05 2.53
CA HIS A 196 4.30 -17.91 1.68
C HIS A 196 5.54 -17.38 0.94
N ASP A 197 5.91 -18.04 -0.15
CA ASP A 197 7.08 -17.74 -0.98
C ASP A 197 6.84 -16.59 -1.99
N ASN A 198 5.61 -16.14 -2.13
CA ASN A 198 5.19 -15.05 -3.02
C ASN A 198 5.28 -13.66 -2.38
N VAL A 199 5.77 -13.56 -1.13
CA VAL A 199 5.98 -12.27 -0.44
C VAL A 199 7.34 -11.71 -0.78
N LYS A 200 7.36 -10.43 -1.19
CA LYS A 200 8.55 -9.70 -1.64
C LYS A 200 8.62 -8.34 -0.98
N VAL A 201 9.76 -7.69 -1.10
CA VAL A 201 9.99 -6.32 -0.59
C VAL A 201 9.57 -5.29 -1.64
N ASN A 202 8.86 -4.25 -1.21
CA ASN A 202 8.83 -2.95 -1.87
C ASN A 202 9.81 -2.03 -1.14
N MET A 203 10.85 -1.58 -1.83
CA MET A 203 11.89 -0.75 -1.23
C MET A 203 11.65 0.71 -1.57
N ASP A 204 11.08 1.46 -0.62
CA ASP A 204 10.94 2.90 -0.74
C ASP A 204 12.23 3.60 -0.27
N TRP A 205 12.90 4.26 -1.19
CA TRP A 205 14.15 4.98 -0.94
C TRP A 205 13.98 6.14 0.05
N GLN A 206 12.84 6.82 0.02
CA GLN A 206 12.56 7.89 0.97
C GLN A 206 12.51 7.32 2.40
N HIS A 207 11.87 6.18 2.58
CA HIS A 207 11.78 5.55 3.90
C HIS A 207 13.14 5.06 4.39
N LEU A 208 13.99 4.52 3.53
CA LEU A 208 15.37 4.17 3.86
C LEU A 208 16.17 5.38 4.32
N LEU A 209 16.18 6.44 3.51
CA LEU A 209 16.93 7.67 3.83
C LEU A 209 16.44 8.33 5.11
N MET A 210 15.11 8.43 5.32
CA MET A 210 14.53 9.01 6.54
C MET A 210 14.81 8.16 7.78
N ASN A 211 15.05 6.88 7.62
CA ASN A 211 15.39 5.96 8.71
C ASN A 211 16.90 5.90 8.97
N GLY A 212 17.72 6.60 8.18
CA GLY A 212 19.18 6.57 8.29
C GLY A 212 19.79 5.23 7.88
N GLU A 213 19.12 4.46 7.07
CA GLU A 213 19.62 3.18 6.55
C GLU A 213 20.55 3.44 5.35
N ASN A 214 21.59 2.64 5.22
CA ASN A 214 22.46 2.69 4.06
C ASN A 214 21.76 2.05 2.84
N LEU A 215 21.99 2.65 1.67
CA LEU A 215 21.49 2.16 0.39
C LEU A 215 22.42 1.11 -0.21
#